data_a1ec307d864b23f285b3fd413e84b8af
#
_entry.id   a1ec307d864b23f285b3fd413e84b8af
#
_cell.length_a   1.000
_cell.length_b   1.000
_cell.length_c   1.000
_cell.angle_alpha   90.00
_cell.angle_beta   90.00
_cell.angle_gamma   90.00
#
_symmetry.space_group_name_H-M   'P 1'
#
loop_
_entity.id
_entity.type
_entity.pdbx_description
1 polymer ?
#
loop_
_entity_poly.entity_id
_entity_poly.type
_entity_poly.pdbx_seq_one_letter_code
_entity_poly.pdbx_strand_id
1 'polypeptide(L)'
;YGQPGVTTNELDKLCHDYMVDVQGTIPAPLNYAPEGHTPYPKSVCTSVNHQVCHGIPNDKPLKKGDIVNIDVTVIKDGWHGDNSRMYIVGGQEAGSIAARRLCRVTHEAMWKGIVEVKPGARLGDIGHAIQKFAEAHGYSVVREFCGHGIGLGFHEDPQVLHYGKPGTGVELKEGMIFTIEPMINAGRRDLKESGDGWSIVTKDRSLSAQWEHTIVVTPTGYEVLTISAGMEPVPDFAPGIAC
;
A
#
# COMPACT_ATOMS: atom_id res chain seq x y z
N TYR A 1 8.11 17.74 -1.37
CA TYR A 1 7.32 18.02 -0.15
C TYR A 1 7.75 17.17 1.05
N GLY A 2 8.26 15.95 0.91
CA GLY A 2 8.74 15.10 2.01
C GLY A 2 10.03 15.58 2.68
N GLN A 3 10.08 16.84 3.13
CA GLN A 3 11.23 17.44 3.79
C GLN A 3 11.08 17.39 5.31
N PRO A 4 12.19 17.36 6.07
CA PRO A 4 12.13 17.47 7.52
C PRO A 4 11.42 18.75 7.96
N GLY A 5 10.53 18.62 8.96
CA GLY A 5 9.74 19.72 9.49
C GLY A 5 8.33 19.85 8.91
N VAL A 6 8.06 19.26 7.74
CA VAL A 6 6.71 19.15 7.18
C VAL A 6 5.87 18.22 8.04
N THR A 7 4.60 18.53 8.23
CA THR A 7 3.63 17.69 8.95
C THR A 7 2.85 16.81 8.00
N THR A 8 2.32 15.70 8.49
CA THR A 8 1.43 14.86 7.66
C THR A 8 0.09 15.54 7.36
N ASN A 9 -0.36 16.52 8.18
CA ASN A 9 -1.50 17.38 7.85
C ASN A 9 -1.23 18.26 6.63
N GLU A 10 -0.02 18.81 6.49
CA GLU A 10 0.36 19.58 5.29
C GLU A 10 0.41 18.68 4.04
N LEU A 11 0.85 17.43 4.17
CA LEU A 11 0.83 16.46 3.07
C LEU A 11 -0.61 16.08 2.69
N ASP A 12 -1.48 15.83 3.66
CA ASP A 12 -2.91 15.57 3.44
C ASP A 12 -3.58 16.72 2.69
N LYS A 13 -3.34 17.96 3.15
CA LYS A 13 -3.88 19.15 2.46
C LYS A 13 -3.39 19.25 1.02
N LEU A 14 -2.11 19.04 0.78
CA LEU A 14 -1.53 19.07 -0.57
C LEU A 14 -2.18 18.01 -1.48
N CYS A 15 -2.33 16.78 -0.99
CA CYS A 15 -2.99 15.71 -1.73
C CYS A 15 -4.46 16.03 -1.98
N HIS A 16 -5.18 16.52 -0.96
CA HIS A 16 -6.58 16.93 -1.09
C HIS A 16 -6.77 18.01 -2.18
N ASP A 17 -6.01 19.11 -2.09
CA ASP A 17 -6.10 20.21 -3.06
C ASP A 17 -5.81 19.71 -4.49
N TYR A 18 -4.80 18.84 -4.65
CA TYR A 18 -4.47 18.28 -5.96
C TYR A 18 -5.58 17.35 -6.51
N MET A 19 -6.11 16.45 -5.68
CA MET A 19 -7.20 15.56 -6.06
C MET A 19 -8.45 16.36 -6.48
N VAL A 20 -8.86 17.32 -5.65
CA VAL A 20 -10.12 18.05 -5.86
C VAL A 20 -9.97 19.12 -6.94
N ASP A 21 -8.96 20.00 -6.80
CA ASP A 21 -8.88 21.21 -7.63
C ASP A 21 -8.20 20.95 -8.99
N VAL A 22 -7.26 19.98 -9.06
CA VAL A 22 -6.50 19.70 -10.28
C VAL A 22 -7.06 18.50 -11.04
N GLN A 23 -7.29 17.38 -10.35
CA GLN A 23 -7.77 16.15 -10.99
C GLN A 23 -9.30 16.10 -11.12
N GLY A 24 -10.03 16.90 -10.33
CA GLY A 24 -11.49 16.85 -10.25
C GLY A 24 -11.97 15.46 -9.77
N THR A 25 -11.27 14.90 -8.81
CA THR A 25 -11.58 13.62 -8.16
C THR A 25 -12.09 13.84 -6.74
N ILE A 26 -12.65 12.80 -6.14
CA ILE A 26 -13.12 12.80 -4.76
C ILE A 26 -12.16 11.94 -3.95
N PRO A 27 -11.60 12.42 -2.81
CA PRO A 27 -10.82 11.59 -1.89
C PRO A 27 -11.71 10.50 -1.28
N ALA A 28 -11.45 9.23 -1.59
CA ALA A 28 -12.28 8.12 -1.11
C ALA A 28 -12.19 7.89 0.41
N PRO A 29 -11.03 8.08 1.07
CA PRO A 29 -10.92 7.88 2.51
C PRO A 29 -11.71 8.91 3.34
N LEU A 30 -11.89 10.13 2.83
CA LEU A 30 -12.54 11.21 3.59
C LEU A 30 -14.01 10.87 3.92
N ASN A 31 -14.31 10.77 5.21
CA ASN A 31 -15.60 10.34 5.75
C ASN A 31 -15.98 8.87 5.47
N TYR A 32 -15.03 8.05 4.99
CA TYR A 32 -15.23 6.62 4.89
C TYR A 32 -15.47 6.03 6.29
N ALA A 33 -16.54 5.28 6.44
CA ALA A 33 -16.98 4.73 7.73
C ALA A 33 -17.49 3.29 7.56
N PRO A 34 -16.61 2.28 7.57
CA PRO A 34 -17.07 0.89 7.63
C PRO A 34 -17.79 0.61 8.94
N GLU A 35 -18.58 -0.45 8.97
CA GLU A 35 -19.37 -0.81 10.14
C GLU A 35 -18.49 -0.90 11.41
N GLY A 36 -18.92 -0.22 12.46
CA GLY A 36 -18.21 -0.17 13.75
C GLY A 36 -17.11 0.87 13.88
N HIS A 37 -16.80 1.62 12.81
CA HIS A 37 -15.79 2.68 12.84
C HIS A 37 -16.39 4.08 12.76
N THR A 38 -15.72 5.05 13.38
CA THR A 38 -16.01 6.47 13.15
C THR A 38 -15.53 6.87 11.76
N PRO A 39 -16.16 7.87 11.11
CA PRO A 39 -15.69 8.33 9.79
C PRO A 39 -14.22 8.72 9.81
N TYR A 40 -13.45 8.25 8.79
CA TYR A 40 -12.06 8.62 8.64
C TYR A 40 -11.94 10.13 8.35
N PRO A 41 -11.11 10.89 9.10
CA PRO A 41 -11.20 12.35 9.10
C PRO A 41 -10.35 13.05 8.02
N LYS A 42 -9.64 12.31 7.15
CA LYS A 42 -8.63 12.85 6.26
C LYS A 42 -8.76 12.32 4.84
N SER A 43 -8.10 12.94 3.89
CA SER A 43 -8.18 12.61 2.47
C SER A 43 -7.22 11.52 2.03
N VAL A 44 -6.15 11.31 2.79
CA VAL A 44 -5.16 10.24 2.57
C VAL A 44 -4.78 9.61 3.90
N CYS A 45 -4.25 8.37 3.88
CA CYS A 45 -3.60 7.81 5.05
C CYS A 45 -2.09 8.13 5.01
N THR A 46 -1.52 8.43 6.20
CA THR A 46 -0.07 8.66 6.33
C THR A 46 0.48 7.84 7.48
N SER A 47 1.20 6.77 7.17
CA SER A 47 1.72 5.84 8.16
C SER A 47 3.23 6.03 8.33
N VAL A 48 3.65 6.49 9.51
CA VAL A 48 5.04 6.89 9.79
C VAL A 48 5.76 5.84 10.63
N ASN A 49 6.92 5.39 10.18
CA ASN A 49 7.84 4.48 10.87
C ASN A 49 7.20 3.14 11.29
N HIS A 50 6.73 3.05 12.53
CA HIS A 50 6.11 1.85 13.10
C HIS A 50 4.58 1.81 12.90
N GLN A 51 3.99 2.81 12.26
CA GLN A 51 2.61 2.72 11.78
C GLN A 51 2.58 1.82 10.54
N VAL A 52 1.65 0.87 10.55
CA VAL A 52 1.51 -0.15 9.52
C VAL A 52 0.63 0.34 8.39
N CYS A 53 -0.57 0.82 8.74
CA CYS A 53 -1.55 1.38 7.81
C CYS A 53 -2.54 2.30 8.54
N HIS A 54 -3.41 2.96 7.79
CA HIS A 54 -4.49 3.84 8.25
C HIS A 54 -4.05 4.96 9.19
N GLY A 55 -2.78 5.37 9.13
CA GLY A 55 -2.26 6.46 9.95
C GLY A 55 -2.98 7.76 9.65
N ILE A 56 -3.58 8.40 10.68
CA ILE A 56 -4.28 9.68 10.54
C ILE A 56 -3.24 10.80 10.42
N PRO A 57 -3.27 11.62 9.35
CA PRO A 57 -2.49 12.86 9.25
C PRO A 57 -2.63 13.76 10.48
N ASN A 58 -1.53 14.31 10.96
CA ASN A 58 -1.47 15.11 12.18
C ASN A 58 -0.38 16.19 12.10
N ASP A 59 -0.30 17.04 13.14
CA ASP A 59 0.62 18.20 13.18
C ASP A 59 2.03 17.88 13.70
N LYS A 60 2.36 16.60 13.88
CA LYS A 60 3.71 16.21 14.31
C LYS A 60 4.69 16.36 13.15
N PRO A 61 5.73 17.20 13.26
CA PRO A 61 6.72 17.38 12.20
C PRO A 61 7.47 16.08 11.89
N LEU A 62 7.59 15.75 10.63
CA LEU A 62 8.42 14.65 10.13
C LEU A 62 9.90 14.97 10.36
N LYS A 63 10.67 13.95 10.70
CA LYS A 63 12.11 14.06 10.97
C LYS A 63 12.91 13.49 9.81
N LYS A 64 14.10 14.02 9.60
CA LYS A 64 15.05 13.46 8.63
C LYS A 64 15.26 11.96 8.91
N GLY A 65 15.07 11.14 7.89
CA GLY A 65 15.22 9.69 7.96
C GLY A 65 13.97 8.92 8.40
N ASP A 66 12.88 9.61 8.78
CA ASP A 66 11.58 8.93 8.94
C ASP A 66 11.18 8.30 7.61
N ILE A 67 10.58 7.11 7.67
CA ILE A 67 9.88 6.52 6.54
C ILE A 67 8.38 6.79 6.69
N VAL A 68 7.74 7.15 5.59
CA VAL A 68 6.30 7.42 5.59
C VAL A 68 5.65 6.76 4.37
N ASN A 69 4.60 5.98 4.62
CA ASN A 69 3.68 5.55 3.58
C ASN A 69 2.64 6.65 3.39
N ILE A 70 2.38 7.02 2.15
CA ILE A 70 1.25 7.87 1.76
C ILE A 70 0.37 7.02 0.86
N ASP A 71 -0.86 6.83 1.31
CA ASP A 71 -1.85 5.99 0.68
C ASP A 71 -3.00 6.87 0.19
N VAL A 72 -3.26 6.77 -1.11
CA VAL A 72 -4.12 7.68 -1.87
C VAL A 72 -5.15 6.90 -2.66
N THR A 73 -6.41 7.03 -2.28
CA THR A 73 -7.54 6.51 -3.05
C THR A 73 -8.41 7.66 -3.55
N VAL A 74 -8.71 7.64 -4.83
CA VAL A 74 -9.56 8.64 -5.48
C VAL A 74 -10.78 8.00 -6.13
N ILE A 75 -11.87 8.78 -6.23
CA ILE A 75 -13.05 8.42 -7.01
C ILE A 75 -13.13 9.35 -8.21
N LYS A 76 -13.20 8.77 -9.42
CA LYS A 76 -13.42 9.48 -10.67
C LYS A 76 -14.55 8.82 -11.44
N ASP A 77 -15.59 9.59 -11.76
CA ASP A 77 -16.76 9.10 -12.49
C ASP A 77 -17.40 7.83 -11.89
N GLY A 78 -17.35 7.71 -10.55
CA GLY A 78 -17.85 6.57 -9.77
C GLY A 78 -16.86 5.41 -9.60
N TRP A 79 -15.68 5.45 -10.23
CA TRP A 79 -14.66 4.42 -10.13
C TRP A 79 -13.57 4.79 -9.12
N HIS A 80 -13.13 3.82 -8.34
CA HIS A 80 -12.02 3.98 -7.40
C HIS A 80 -10.68 3.61 -8.04
N GLY A 81 -9.65 4.37 -7.70
CA GLY A 81 -8.26 4.05 -8.01
C GLY A 81 -7.42 4.21 -6.75
N ASP A 82 -6.64 3.20 -6.42
CA ASP A 82 -5.95 3.04 -5.15
C ASP A 82 -4.47 2.75 -5.34
N ASN A 83 -3.63 3.47 -4.58
CA ASN A 83 -2.18 3.30 -4.65
C ASN A 83 -1.49 3.86 -3.41
N SER A 84 -0.53 3.14 -2.86
CA SER A 84 0.31 3.65 -1.80
C SER A 84 1.81 3.55 -2.09
N ARG A 85 2.58 4.48 -1.52
CA ARG A 85 4.03 4.56 -1.74
C ARG A 85 4.78 4.91 -0.47
N MET A 86 6.01 4.37 -0.37
CA MET A 86 6.95 4.74 0.69
C MET A 86 7.82 5.91 0.27
N TYR A 87 8.03 6.82 1.21
CA TYR A 87 8.96 7.94 1.09
C TYR A 87 9.92 7.95 2.27
N ILE A 88 11.15 8.40 2.04
CA ILE A 88 12.13 8.66 3.10
C ILE A 88 12.30 10.17 3.23
N VAL A 89 11.98 10.70 4.39
CA VAL A 89 12.00 12.14 4.67
C VAL A 89 13.42 12.68 4.56
N GLY A 90 13.62 13.66 3.66
CA GLY A 90 14.93 14.21 3.34
C GLY A 90 15.72 13.42 2.29
N GLY A 91 15.05 12.48 1.59
CA GLY A 91 15.60 11.69 0.48
C GLY A 91 16.21 10.36 0.90
N GLN A 92 16.52 9.52 -0.07
CA GLN A 92 16.98 8.13 0.16
C GLN A 92 18.19 8.05 1.10
N GLU A 93 19.16 8.94 0.95
CA GLU A 93 20.39 8.95 1.76
C GLU A 93 20.16 9.39 3.22
N ALA A 94 19.00 9.96 3.53
CA ALA A 94 18.63 10.34 4.90
C ALA A 94 18.18 9.12 5.73
N GLY A 95 17.67 8.08 5.08
CA GLY A 95 17.20 6.87 5.74
C GLY A 95 18.32 5.99 6.28
N SER A 96 18.08 5.34 7.40
CA SER A 96 18.98 4.30 7.89
C SER A 96 19.08 3.14 6.87
N ILE A 97 20.18 2.38 6.91
CA ILE A 97 20.33 1.19 6.06
C ILE A 97 19.15 0.23 6.24
N ALA A 98 18.68 0.05 7.48
CA ALA A 98 17.55 -0.82 7.80
C ALA A 98 16.24 -0.28 7.18
N ALA A 99 15.99 1.03 7.26
CA ALA A 99 14.79 1.67 6.70
C ALA A 99 14.76 1.55 5.16
N ARG A 100 15.88 1.89 4.51
CA ARG A 100 16.02 1.78 3.04
C ARG A 100 15.82 0.33 2.57
N ARG A 101 16.45 -0.63 3.28
CA ARG A 101 16.33 -2.05 2.97
C ARG A 101 14.88 -2.52 3.11
N LEU A 102 14.19 -2.13 4.19
CA LEU A 102 12.79 -2.50 4.41
C LEU A 102 11.90 -1.96 3.28
N CYS A 103 11.97 -0.66 2.96
CA CYS A 103 11.18 -0.06 1.88
C CYS A 103 11.42 -0.77 0.55
N ARG A 104 12.69 -1.04 0.19
CA ARG A 104 13.05 -1.75 -1.04
C ARG A 104 12.52 -3.18 -1.07
N VAL A 105 12.73 -3.96 -0.01
CA VAL A 105 12.28 -5.36 0.04
C VAL A 105 10.75 -5.44 0.01
N THR A 106 10.05 -4.49 0.62
CA THR A 106 8.57 -4.43 0.54
C THR A 106 8.10 -4.14 -0.88
N HIS A 107 8.75 -3.21 -1.59
CA HIS A 107 8.47 -2.95 -3.00
C HIS A 107 8.71 -4.20 -3.86
N GLU A 108 9.88 -4.83 -3.71
CA GLU A 108 10.19 -6.06 -4.44
C GLU A 108 9.22 -7.20 -4.10
N ALA A 109 8.80 -7.34 -2.83
CA ALA A 109 7.82 -8.34 -2.40
C ALA A 109 6.45 -8.12 -3.08
N MET A 110 5.97 -6.88 -3.15
CA MET A 110 4.76 -6.55 -3.90
C MET A 110 4.86 -7.01 -5.35
N TRP A 111 5.97 -6.70 -6.02
CA TRP A 111 6.19 -7.10 -7.41
C TRP A 111 6.34 -8.60 -7.59
N LYS A 112 6.86 -9.35 -6.58
CA LYS A 112 6.83 -10.83 -6.61
C LYS A 112 5.41 -11.38 -6.62
N GLY A 113 4.48 -10.71 -5.95
CA GLY A 113 3.05 -11.05 -6.04
C GLY A 113 2.44 -10.66 -7.38
N ILE A 114 2.74 -9.45 -7.88
CA ILE A 114 2.18 -8.94 -9.15
C ILE A 114 2.52 -9.85 -10.33
N VAL A 115 3.74 -10.34 -10.44
CA VAL A 115 4.15 -11.20 -11.56
C VAL A 115 3.47 -12.58 -11.59
N GLU A 116 2.83 -13.00 -10.49
CA GLU A 116 2.03 -14.22 -10.45
C GLU A 116 0.62 -14.05 -11.06
N VAL A 117 0.21 -12.79 -11.32
CA VAL A 117 -1.14 -12.47 -11.80
C VAL A 117 -1.29 -12.85 -13.27
N LYS A 118 -2.18 -13.79 -13.53
CA LYS A 118 -2.60 -14.22 -14.88
C LYS A 118 -3.87 -15.04 -14.78
N PRO A 119 -4.65 -15.19 -15.87
CA PRO A 119 -5.79 -16.10 -15.88
C PRO A 119 -5.39 -17.52 -15.45
N GLY A 120 -6.19 -18.14 -14.57
CA GLY A 120 -5.95 -19.49 -14.05
C GLY A 120 -5.00 -19.58 -12.85
N ALA A 121 -4.22 -18.54 -12.54
CA ALA A 121 -3.51 -18.45 -11.26
C ALA A 121 -4.52 -18.26 -10.12
N ARG A 122 -4.08 -18.41 -8.87
CA ARG A 122 -4.94 -18.25 -7.69
C ARG A 122 -4.40 -17.20 -6.74
N LEU A 123 -5.26 -16.62 -5.96
CA LEU A 123 -4.86 -15.59 -4.96
C LEU A 123 -3.78 -16.08 -3.99
N GLY A 124 -3.80 -17.39 -3.65
CA GLY A 124 -2.75 -17.99 -2.82
C GLY A 124 -1.36 -18.02 -3.46
N ASP A 125 -1.27 -17.97 -4.79
CA ASP A 125 0.02 -17.87 -5.50
C ASP A 125 0.65 -16.50 -5.24
N ILE A 126 -0.15 -15.43 -5.33
CA ILE A 126 0.26 -14.05 -5.02
C ILE A 126 0.76 -13.96 -3.58
N GLY A 127 -0.08 -14.38 -2.62
CA GLY A 127 0.26 -14.30 -1.20
C GLY A 127 1.49 -15.13 -0.84
N HIS A 128 1.64 -16.31 -1.43
CA HIS A 128 2.82 -17.16 -1.23
C HIS A 128 4.10 -16.50 -1.73
N ALA A 129 4.08 -15.92 -2.93
CA ALA A 129 5.25 -15.26 -3.52
C ALA A 129 5.73 -14.10 -2.66
N ILE A 130 4.79 -13.25 -2.20
CA ILE A 130 5.06 -12.13 -1.30
C ILE A 130 5.67 -12.63 0.02
N GLN A 131 4.98 -13.55 0.69
CA GLN A 131 5.40 -14.08 1.97
C GLN A 131 6.79 -14.72 1.90
N LYS A 132 6.99 -15.62 0.94
CA LYS A 132 8.27 -16.31 0.75
C LYS A 132 9.43 -15.35 0.57
N PHE A 133 9.21 -14.29 -0.24
CA PHE A 133 10.24 -13.30 -0.49
C PHE A 133 10.54 -12.47 0.76
N ALA A 134 9.54 -11.92 1.43
CA ALA A 134 9.71 -11.11 2.63
C ALA A 134 10.37 -11.88 3.78
N GLU A 135 9.90 -13.11 4.05
CA GLU A 135 10.43 -13.97 5.13
C GLU A 135 11.88 -14.42 4.83
N ALA A 136 12.24 -14.68 3.57
CA ALA A 136 13.63 -14.97 3.19
C ALA A 136 14.59 -13.80 3.44
N HIS A 137 14.07 -12.58 3.53
CA HIS A 137 14.83 -11.37 3.88
C HIS A 137 14.83 -11.07 5.40
N GLY A 138 14.21 -11.93 6.21
CA GLY A 138 14.13 -11.81 7.67
C GLY A 138 13.05 -10.86 8.16
N TYR A 139 12.03 -10.58 7.35
CA TYR A 139 10.89 -9.72 7.68
C TYR A 139 9.63 -10.54 7.93
N SER A 140 8.62 -9.94 8.52
CA SER A 140 7.31 -10.57 8.73
C SER A 140 6.21 -9.89 7.93
N VAL A 141 5.27 -10.70 7.41
CA VAL A 141 4.10 -10.24 6.67
C VAL A 141 2.93 -10.07 7.62
N VAL A 142 2.26 -8.91 7.55
CA VAL A 142 1.01 -8.62 8.25
C VAL A 142 -0.09 -9.52 7.72
N ARG A 143 -0.98 -10.00 8.59
CA ARG A 143 -2.05 -10.96 8.24
C ARG A 143 -3.46 -10.46 8.52
N GLU A 144 -3.57 -9.40 9.29
CA GLU A 144 -4.84 -8.82 9.74
C GLU A 144 -5.45 -7.88 8.69
N PHE A 145 -4.64 -7.46 7.73
CA PHE A 145 -5.02 -6.61 6.60
C PHE A 145 -4.62 -7.28 5.29
N CYS A 146 -5.34 -6.93 4.21
CA CYS A 146 -5.16 -7.54 2.90
C CYS A 146 -5.51 -6.55 1.79
N GLY A 147 -5.12 -6.86 0.58
CA GLY A 147 -5.66 -6.22 -0.61
C GLY A 147 -7.10 -6.67 -0.87
N HIS A 148 -7.75 -6.03 -1.80
CA HIS A 148 -9.18 -6.18 -2.04
C HIS A 148 -9.55 -5.95 -3.50
N GLY A 149 -10.68 -6.51 -3.92
CA GLY A 149 -11.33 -6.08 -5.14
C GLY A 149 -11.65 -4.59 -5.09
N ILE A 150 -11.60 -3.91 -6.21
CA ILE A 150 -11.84 -2.47 -6.32
C ILE A 150 -12.52 -2.14 -7.64
N GLY A 151 -13.42 -1.16 -7.62
CA GLY A 151 -14.16 -0.78 -8.82
C GLY A 151 -15.13 0.34 -8.51
N LEU A 152 -16.43 0.06 -8.54
CA LEU A 152 -17.46 0.99 -8.10
C LEU A 152 -17.53 1.09 -6.58
N GLY A 153 -17.16 0.01 -5.87
CA GLY A 153 -16.94 0.03 -4.43
C GLY A 153 -15.46 0.27 -4.10
N PHE A 154 -15.22 0.86 -2.92
CA PHE A 154 -13.85 1.06 -2.42
C PHE A 154 -13.22 -0.30 -2.07
N HIS A 155 -13.90 -1.08 -1.25
CA HIS A 155 -13.48 -2.42 -0.86
C HIS A 155 -14.51 -3.43 -1.34
N GLU A 156 -14.13 -4.26 -2.30
CA GLU A 156 -14.95 -5.31 -2.88
C GLU A 156 -14.29 -6.69 -2.69
N ASP A 157 -15.06 -7.76 -2.89
CA ASP A 157 -14.48 -9.10 -3.02
C ASP A 157 -13.64 -9.20 -4.32
N PRO A 158 -12.58 -10.01 -4.33
CA PRO A 158 -12.12 -10.88 -3.26
C PRO A 158 -11.12 -10.19 -2.32
N GLN A 159 -10.94 -10.76 -1.11
CA GLN A 159 -9.78 -10.44 -0.27
C GLN A 159 -8.50 -11.01 -0.87
N VAL A 160 -7.46 -10.19 -0.99
CA VAL A 160 -6.15 -10.54 -1.55
C VAL A 160 -5.12 -10.63 -0.43
N LEU A 161 -4.96 -11.81 0.14
CA LEU A 161 -4.01 -12.03 1.23
C LEU A 161 -2.57 -11.97 0.73
N HIS A 162 -1.68 -11.35 1.51
CA HIS A 162 -0.25 -11.25 1.20
C HIS A 162 0.58 -12.43 1.77
N TYR A 163 -0.08 -13.50 2.13
CA TYR A 163 0.47 -14.77 2.59
C TYR A 163 -0.42 -15.91 2.11
N GLY A 164 0.10 -17.13 2.10
CA GLY A 164 -0.73 -18.27 1.71
C GLY A 164 0.03 -19.46 1.17
N LYS A 165 -0.72 -20.34 0.52
CA LYS A 165 -0.20 -21.56 -0.12
C LYS A 165 -0.45 -21.50 -1.63
N PRO A 166 0.51 -21.92 -2.46
CA PRO A 166 0.32 -22.00 -3.90
C PRO A 166 -0.89 -22.86 -4.27
N GLY A 167 -1.59 -22.46 -5.34
CA GLY A 167 -2.71 -23.19 -5.89
C GLY A 167 -3.99 -23.14 -5.04
N THR A 168 -4.08 -22.21 -4.06
CA THR A 168 -5.26 -22.06 -3.19
C THR A 168 -5.96 -20.71 -3.40
N GLY A 169 -7.18 -20.61 -2.90
CA GLY A 169 -8.00 -19.38 -3.00
C GLY A 169 -8.72 -19.23 -4.34
N VAL A 170 -9.27 -18.05 -4.55
CA VAL A 170 -10.05 -17.73 -5.75
C VAL A 170 -9.14 -17.81 -6.99
N GLU A 171 -9.66 -18.41 -8.05
CA GLU A 171 -9.01 -18.44 -9.37
C GLU A 171 -9.16 -17.10 -10.07
N LEU A 172 -8.06 -16.57 -10.58
CA LEU A 172 -8.03 -15.31 -11.30
C LEU A 172 -8.63 -15.46 -12.68
N LYS A 173 -9.50 -14.52 -13.04
CA LYS A 173 -10.15 -14.47 -14.35
C LYS A 173 -9.87 -13.11 -14.97
N GLU A 174 -9.81 -13.09 -16.31
CA GLU A 174 -9.74 -11.85 -17.09
C GLU A 174 -10.80 -10.85 -16.63
N GLY A 175 -10.40 -9.58 -16.53
CA GLY A 175 -11.24 -8.46 -16.12
C GLY A 175 -11.33 -8.27 -14.59
N MET A 176 -10.82 -9.17 -13.76
CA MET A 176 -10.74 -8.93 -12.32
C MET A 176 -9.80 -7.77 -12.03
N ILE A 177 -10.23 -6.84 -11.16
CA ILE A 177 -9.45 -5.70 -10.69
C ILE A 177 -9.36 -5.76 -9.17
N PHE A 178 -8.15 -5.64 -8.64
CA PHE A 178 -7.90 -5.71 -7.20
C PHE A 178 -6.58 -5.04 -6.83
N THR A 179 -6.40 -4.75 -5.53
CA THR A 179 -5.14 -4.21 -5.00
C THR A 179 -4.18 -5.31 -4.57
N ILE A 180 -2.89 -5.05 -4.68
CA ILE A 180 -1.81 -5.82 -4.03
C ILE A 180 -1.00 -4.82 -3.22
N GLU A 181 -1.05 -4.95 -1.87
CA GLU A 181 -0.63 -3.93 -0.92
C GLU A 181 0.07 -4.50 0.33
N PRO A 182 1.11 -5.31 0.18
CA PRO A 182 1.72 -5.97 1.31
C PRO A 182 2.28 -5.00 2.35
N MET A 183 1.88 -5.19 3.61
CA MET A 183 2.46 -4.56 4.78
C MET A 183 3.52 -5.49 5.37
N ILE A 184 4.76 -5.02 5.44
CA ILE A 184 5.93 -5.80 5.86
C ILE A 184 6.58 -5.12 7.06
N ASN A 185 6.75 -5.88 8.17
CA ASN A 185 7.34 -5.40 9.40
C ASN A 185 8.80 -5.84 9.53
N ALA A 186 9.65 -4.95 10.02
CA ALA A 186 11.06 -5.26 10.31
C ALA A 186 11.21 -6.20 11.52
N GLY A 187 10.24 -6.24 12.40
CA GLY A 187 10.20 -7.12 13.58
C GLY A 187 9.10 -8.17 13.48
N ARG A 188 8.34 -8.32 14.56
CA ARG A 188 7.24 -9.29 14.63
C ARG A 188 6.01 -8.79 13.87
N ARG A 189 5.17 -9.73 13.43
CA ARG A 189 3.92 -9.41 12.72
C ARG A 189 2.81 -8.87 13.62
N ASP A 190 2.95 -9.00 14.96
CA ASP A 190 1.91 -8.62 15.91
C ASP A 190 1.60 -7.12 15.85
N LEU A 191 0.33 -6.80 15.78
CA LEU A 191 -0.18 -5.44 15.63
C LEU A 191 -0.90 -4.95 16.88
N LYS A 192 -1.10 -3.65 16.94
CA LYS A 192 -1.92 -2.97 17.92
C LYS A 192 -2.63 -1.79 17.27
N GLU A 193 -3.91 -1.65 17.53
CA GLU A 193 -4.67 -0.45 17.20
C GLU A 193 -4.29 0.70 18.14
N SER A 194 -4.15 1.89 17.59
CA SER A 194 -3.95 3.12 18.34
C SER A 194 -5.27 3.60 18.94
N GLY A 195 -5.19 4.44 19.98
CA GLY A 195 -6.38 5.01 20.64
C GLY A 195 -7.15 6.03 19.79
N ASP A 196 -6.75 6.27 18.56
CA ASP A 196 -7.43 7.15 17.59
C ASP A 196 -8.53 6.43 16.76
N GLY A 197 -8.67 5.11 16.96
CA GLY A 197 -9.69 4.29 16.31
C GLY A 197 -9.40 3.89 14.87
N TRP A 198 -8.20 4.23 14.32
CA TRP A 198 -7.83 3.94 12.93
C TRP A 198 -6.39 3.46 12.77
N SER A 199 -5.43 4.21 13.33
CA SER A 199 -4.01 3.93 13.09
C SER A 199 -3.59 2.58 13.67
N ILE A 200 -3.03 1.74 12.82
CA ILE A 200 -2.48 0.44 13.20
C ILE A 200 -0.97 0.56 13.35
N VAL A 201 -0.41 0.01 14.42
CA VAL A 201 1.01 0.07 14.71
C VAL A 201 1.59 -1.33 14.99
N THR A 202 2.87 -1.51 14.73
CA THR A 202 3.58 -2.72 15.16
C THR A 202 3.65 -2.76 16.70
N LYS A 203 3.35 -3.92 17.29
CA LYS A 203 3.32 -4.07 18.75
C LYS A 203 4.70 -3.89 19.39
N ASP A 204 5.75 -4.26 18.67
CA ASP A 204 7.14 -4.15 19.10
C ASP A 204 7.81 -2.81 18.70
N ARG A 205 7.05 -1.90 18.05
CA ARG A 205 7.51 -0.62 17.52
C ARG A 205 8.61 -0.72 16.45
N SER A 206 8.77 -1.87 15.83
CA SER A 206 9.63 -2.02 14.66
C SER A 206 9.07 -1.23 13.47
N LEU A 207 9.95 -0.86 12.53
CA LEU A 207 9.53 -0.21 11.29
C LEU A 207 8.59 -1.12 10.50
N SER A 208 7.61 -0.50 9.84
CA SER A 208 6.74 -1.13 8.87
C SER A 208 6.79 -0.36 7.55
N ALA A 209 6.64 -1.07 6.44
CA ALA A 209 6.52 -0.47 5.12
C ALA A 209 5.39 -1.13 4.34
N GLN A 210 4.75 -0.35 3.46
CA GLN A 210 3.70 -0.79 2.56
C GLN A 210 3.93 -0.17 1.18
N TRP A 211 3.67 -0.94 0.14
CA TRP A 211 3.54 -0.46 -1.23
C TRP A 211 2.28 -1.05 -1.82
N GLU A 212 1.67 -0.35 -2.74
CA GLU A 212 0.42 -0.79 -3.33
C GLU A 212 0.31 -0.41 -4.79
N HIS A 213 -0.32 -1.32 -5.53
CA HIS A 213 -0.83 -1.06 -6.87
C HIS A 213 -2.21 -1.67 -7.07
N THR A 214 -3.02 -0.99 -7.87
CA THR A 214 -4.24 -1.57 -8.47
C THR A 214 -3.86 -2.31 -9.75
N ILE A 215 -4.31 -3.57 -9.85
CA ILE A 215 -3.97 -4.51 -10.92
C ILE A 215 -5.23 -4.95 -11.63
N VAL A 216 -5.20 -5.06 -12.96
CA VAL A 216 -6.20 -5.76 -13.74
C VAL A 216 -5.63 -7.06 -14.34
N VAL A 217 -6.41 -8.13 -14.29
CA VAL A 217 -6.08 -9.40 -14.97
C VAL A 217 -6.41 -9.26 -16.45
N THR A 218 -5.40 -9.37 -17.30
CA THR A 218 -5.57 -9.32 -18.78
C THR A 218 -5.71 -10.74 -19.37
N PRO A 219 -6.04 -10.90 -20.65
CA PRO A 219 -6.13 -12.23 -21.29
C PRO A 219 -4.86 -13.08 -21.16
N THR A 220 -3.69 -12.46 -21.05
CA THR A 220 -2.39 -13.13 -21.08
C THR A 220 -1.52 -12.90 -19.83
N GLY A 221 -1.98 -12.10 -18.88
CA GLY A 221 -1.20 -11.74 -17.70
C GLY A 221 -1.89 -10.67 -16.85
N TYR A 222 -1.22 -9.54 -16.68
CA TYR A 222 -1.72 -8.42 -15.87
C TYR A 222 -1.35 -7.07 -16.48
N GLU A 223 -2.04 -6.04 -16.04
CA GLU A 223 -1.67 -4.66 -16.23
C GLU A 223 -1.72 -3.93 -14.88
N VAL A 224 -0.76 -3.05 -14.62
CA VAL A 224 -0.73 -2.21 -13.41
C VAL A 224 -1.33 -0.87 -13.74
N LEU A 225 -2.50 -0.56 -13.19
CA LEU A 225 -3.27 0.63 -13.53
C LEU A 225 -2.74 1.91 -12.88
N THR A 226 -1.89 1.79 -11.87
CA THR A 226 -1.41 2.90 -11.03
C THR A 226 0.06 3.26 -11.25
N ILE A 227 0.63 2.88 -12.38
CA ILE A 227 1.98 3.33 -12.78
C ILE A 227 1.90 4.82 -13.17
N SER A 228 2.80 5.62 -12.61
CA SER A 228 2.89 7.04 -12.90
C SER A 228 4.34 7.52 -13.03
N ALA A 229 4.53 8.67 -13.68
CA ALA A 229 5.86 9.26 -13.83
C ALA A 229 6.51 9.54 -12.46
N GLY A 230 7.82 9.24 -12.36
CA GLY A 230 8.60 9.45 -11.15
C GLY A 230 8.40 8.40 -10.05
N MET A 231 7.76 7.28 -10.37
CA MET A 231 7.72 6.12 -9.47
C MET A 231 9.08 5.41 -9.41
N GLU A 232 9.25 4.59 -8.37
CA GLU A 232 10.33 3.62 -8.32
C GLU A 232 10.29 2.73 -9.57
N PRO A 233 11.47 2.41 -10.14
CA PRO A 233 11.52 1.60 -11.33
C PRO A 233 10.93 0.21 -11.05
N VAL A 234 10.21 -0.31 -12.03
CA VAL A 234 9.74 -1.70 -12.02
C VAL A 234 10.98 -2.61 -11.92
N PRO A 235 10.99 -3.59 -11.02
CA PRO A 235 12.14 -4.48 -10.88
C PRO A 235 12.41 -5.29 -12.15
N ASP A 236 13.68 -5.52 -12.49
CA ASP A 236 14.12 -6.24 -13.70
C ASP A 236 13.50 -7.63 -13.87
N PHE A 237 13.08 -8.26 -12.77
CA PHE A 237 12.41 -9.57 -12.81
C PHE A 237 10.93 -9.52 -13.19
N ALA A 238 10.36 -8.33 -13.33
CA ALA A 238 8.96 -8.10 -13.71
C ALA A 238 8.87 -7.53 -15.14
N PRO A 239 9.08 -8.37 -16.17
CA PRO A 239 9.08 -7.91 -17.56
C PRO A 239 7.68 -7.58 -18.04
N GLY A 240 7.58 -6.63 -18.96
CA GLY A 240 6.39 -6.41 -19.79
C GLY A 240 5.52 -5.21 -19.44
N ILE A 241 5.98 -4.30 -18.57
CA ILE A 241 5.29 -3.03 -18.37
C ILE A 241 6.00 -1.98 -19.22
N ALA A 242 5.36 -1.61 -20.34
CA ALA A 242 5.75 -0.40 -21.08
C ALA A 242 5.30 0.81 -20.24
N CYS A 243 6.25 1.64 -19.79
CA CYS A 243 5.99 2.95 -19.24
C CYS A 243 5.52 3.93 -20.32
#